data_e3f2223810a769bb0e2c1f967c93cc43
#
_entry.id   e3f2223810a769bb0e2c1f967c93cc43
#
_cell.length_a   1.000
_cell.length_b   1.000
_cell.length_c   1.000
_cell.angle_alpha   90.00
_cell.angle_beta   90.00
_cell.angle_gamma   90.00
#
_symmetry.space_group_name_H-M   'P 1'
#
loop_
_entity.id
_entity.type
_entity.pdbx_description
1 polymer ?
#
loop_
_entity_poly.entity_id
_entity_poly.type
_entity_poly.pdbx_seq_one_letter_code
_entity_poly.pdbx_strand_id
1 'polypeptide(L)'
;MSASVSASSCAPTPDRSADRSPWRSLRHRSMRWWAVANFVSNAGTWMQLTVQNLLVLQITGSAAATGLSVSIQMAPGLLLGLAGGAAVDRLPRKLTAAVAQALLGAVALVTALLVALDGLDLPVLLALAAVTGLIATVDGPACALLGNDLVHAPDVPSAIGVGSLVHSAGRLAGAALAGVAVGLLGTAAAYAANGLSFLFVACVIPFLKAARPREATRAVVPAPAERPAPEAAAARGMSAREGLAFFMRRPRLVALAALNGISALFGRNYSLTLVVLVTGPLAGDAGSFSKVSTVLAVGGIVGAVLGARLRRPSVRMVAVLTLAGALLQILAGLAPSLLVLLVLVLPMAIAESVGDTAQSTVLQTDPPAHMRGRVLGAWSSIRTVWGLAAPPMLGVFMELAGVRVTLIVGGLAIATFVVAGYLLKGRKPRSGALIPVPEAVVPVRARLSTAA
;
A
#
# COMPACT_ATOMS: atom_id res chain seq x y z
N MET A 1 38.73 31.05 54.80
CA MET A 1 37.65 31.59 53.98
C MET A 1 37.81 31.01 52.59
N SER A 2 37.10 29.92 52.29
CA SER A 2 37.12 29.27 50.99
C SER A 2 35.71 29.31 50.40
N ALA A 3 35.54 30.09 49.35
CA ALA A 3 34.29 30.24 48.64
C ALA A 3 34.17 29.10 47.59
N SER A 4 33.23 28.20 47.79
CA SER A 4 32.82 27.20 46.83
C SER A 4 31.88 27.83 45.81
N VAL A 5 32.36 27.97 44.57
CA VAL A 5 31.56 28.38 43.42
C VAL A 5 30.83 27.16 42.91
N SER A 6 29.51 27.10 43.14
CA SER A 6 28.61 26.11 42.54
C SER A 6 28.37 26.46 41.08
N ALA A 7 29.00 25.74 40.16
CA ALA A 7 28.64 25.79 38.75
C ALA A 7 27.37 24.97 38.53
N SER A 8 26.21 25.62 38.53
CA SER A 8 24.95 25.04 38.04
C SER A 8 25.04 24.87 36.55
N SER A 9 25.27 23.61 36.09
CA SER A 9 25.18 23.24 34.70
C SER A 9 23.70 23.33 34.26
N CYS A 10 23.38 24.41 33.57
CA CYS A 10 22.11 24.55 32.87
C CYS A 10 22.09 23.57 31.71
N ALA A 11 21.50 22.38 31.90
CA ALA A 11 21.24 21.48 30.81
C ALA A 11 20.28 22.18 29.81
N PRO A 12 20.59 22.22 28.51
CA PRO A 12 19.69 22.84 27.53
C PRO A 12 18.36 22.11 27.58
N THR A 13 17.30 22.79 27.96
CA THR A 13 15.93 22.31 27.85
C THR A 13 15.68 21.92 26.37
N PRO A 14 15.21 20.70 26.06
CA PRO A 14 14.89 20.33 24.70
C PRO A 14 13.82 21.29 24.21
N ASP A 15 14.13 21.98 23.12
CA ASP A 15 13.23 22.92 22.45
C ASP A 15 11.94 22.19 22.06
N ARG A 16 10.90 22.35 22.87
CA ARG A 16 9.57 21.74 22.68
C ARG A 16 8.77 22.37 21.55
N SER A 17 9.31 23.38 20.88
CA SER A 17 8.69 24.10 19.78
C SER A 17 9.06 23.53 18.41
N ALA A 18 9.73 22.37 18.33
CA ALA A 18 10.00 21.73 17.04
C ALA A 18 8.67 21.51 16.30
N ASP A 19 8.46 22.32 15.28
CA ASP A 19 7.29 22.36 14.43
C ASP A 19 6.86 20.93 14.03
N ARG A 20 5.72 20.46 14.57
CA ARG A 20 5.18 19.11 14.35
C ARG A 20 4.38 19.01 13.05
N SER A 21 4.54 19.95 12.12
CA SER A 21 3.83 19.95 10.85
C SER A 21 4.13 18.66 10.07
N PRO A 22 3.11 17.92 9.59
CA PRO A 22 3.28 16.73 8.75
C PRO A 22 3.94 17.06 7.41
N TRP A 23 3.96 18.33 7.00
CA TRP A 23 4.51 18.85 5.76
C TRP A 23 5.95 19.37 5.85
N ARG A 24 6.58 19.22 7.00
CA ARG A 24 7.90 19.77 7.29
C ARG A 24 8.97 19.36 6.27
N SER A 25 8.92 18.11 5.77
CA SER A 25 9.84 17.62 4.74
C SER A 25 9.76 18.41 3.43
N LEU A 26 8.61 18.99 3.08
CA LEU A 26 8.43 19.79 1.87
C LEU A 26 9.10 21.18 1.93
N ARG A 27 9.70 21.57 3.07
CA ARG A 27 10.56 22.77 3.15
C ARG A 27 11.86 22.57 2.34
N HIS A 28 12.31 21.33 2.20
CA HIS A 28 13.49 21.00 1.40
C HIS A 28 13.15 21.00 -0.10
N ARG A 29 13.89 21.81 -0.88
CA ARG A 29 13.66 21.93 -2.33
C ARG A 29 13.75 20.59 -3.05
N SER A 30 14.76 19.76 -2.70
CA SER A 30 14.91 18.42 -3.27
C SER A 30 13.72 17.52 -2.98
N MET A 31 13.15 17.59 -1.77
CA MET A 31 11.96 16.79 -1.41
C MET A 31 10.71 17.23 -2.19
N ARG A 32 10.55 18.51 -2.48
CA ARG A 32 9.42 18.98 -3.32
C ARG A 32 9.51 18.42 -4.74
N TRP A 33 10.69 18.54 -5.37
CA TRP A 33 10.90 18.00 -6.71
C TRP A 33 10.75 16.47 -6.73
N TRP A 34 11.26 15.79 -5.70
CA TRP A 34 11.06 14.35 -5.53
C TRP A 34 9.60 13.97 -5.38
N ALA A 35 8.84 14.68 -4.56
CA ALA A 35 7.40 14.41 -4.37
C ALA A 35 6.62 14.56 -5.68
N VAL A 36 6.89 15.59 -6.47
CA VAL A 36 6.28 15.79 -7.79
C VAL A 36 6.68 14.69 -8.76
N ALA A 37 7.98 14.41 -8.89
CA ALA A 37 8.47 13.38 -9.78
C ALA A 37 7.90 11.99 -9.43
N ASN A 38 7.90 11.65 -8.14
CA ASN A 38 7.36 10.39 -7.64
C ASN A 38 5.83 10.30 -7.82
N PHE A 39 5.11 11.41 -7.69
CA PHE A 39 3.67 11.45 -8.01
C PHE A 39 3.41 11.14 -9.48
N VAL A 40 4.13 11.77 -10.40
CA VAL A 40 4.00 11.56 -11.85
C VAL A 40 4.29 10.10 -12.21
N SER A 41 5.38 9.52 -11.67
CA SER A 41 5.74 8.12 -11.89
C SER A 41 4.70 7.15 -11.32
N ASN A 42 4.21 7.39 -10.10
CA ASN A 42 3.16 6.54 -9.52
C ASN A 42 1.86 6.62 -10.31
N ALA A 43 1.44 7.82 -10.72
CA ALA A 43 0.25 7.99 -11.55
C ALA A 43 0.38 7.24 -12.88
N GLY A 44 1.55 7.34 -13.55
CA GLY A 44 1.85 6.58 -14.76
C GLY A 44 1.82 5.07 -14.54
N THR A 45 2.42 4.58 -13.46
CA THR A 45 2.45 3.15 -13.11
C THR A 45 1.05 2.58 -12.92
N TRP A 46 0.19 3.25 -12.14
CA TRP A 46 -1.18 2.81 -11.90
C TRP A 46 -2.07 2.94 -13.14
N MET A 47 -1.82 3.96 -13.97
CA MET A 47 -2.44 4.09 -15.29
C MET A 47 -2.08 2.88 -16.16
N GLN A 48 -0.78 2.58 -16.31
CA GLN A 48 -0.32 1.45 -17.11
C GLN A 48 -0.90 0.13 -16.63
N LEU A 49 -0.93 -0.15 -15.30
CA LEU A 49 -1.49 -1.38 -14.76
C LEU A 49 -2.97 -1.57 -15.15
N THR A 50 -3.74 -0.48 -15.16
CA THR A 50 -5.15 -0.51 -15.58
C THR A 50 -5.27 -0.76 -17.09
N VAL A 51 -4.44 -0.10 -17.89
CA VAL A 51 -4.40 -0.25 -19.35
C VAL A 51 -3.91 -1.65 -19.74
N GLN A 52 -2.96 -2.23 -19.01
CA GLN A 52 -2.48 -3.59 -19.22
C GLN A 52 -3.61 -4.62 -19.12
N ASN A 53 -4.49 -4.49 -18.15
CA ASN A 53 -5.64 -5.38 -18.02
C ASN A 53 -6.55 -5.33 -19.26
N LEU A 54 -6.82 -4.14 -19.77
CA LEU A 54 -7.60 -3.96 -20.99
C LEU A 54 -6.87 -4.55 -22.20
N LEU A 55 -5.58 -4.27 -22.36
CA LEU A 55 -4.76 -4.73 -23.48
C LEU A 55 -4.67 -6.25 -23.54
N VAL A 56 -4.40 -6.92 -22.40
CA VAL A 56 -4.35 -8.39 -22.35
C VAL A 56 -5.71 -8.98 -22.72
N LEU A 57 -6.79 -8.41 -22.23
CA LEU A 57 -8.14 -8.88 -22.57
C LEU A 57 -8.47 -8.68 -24.05
N GLN A 58 -8.03 -7.56 -24.66
CA GLN A 58 -8.21 -7.30 -26.09
C GLN A 58 -7.44 -8.31 -26.97
N ILE A 59 -6.20 -8.65 -26.58
CA ILE A 59 -5.35 -9.58 -27.34
C ILE A 59 -5.84 -11.04 -27.19
N THR A 60 -6.30 -11.43 -25.99
CA THR A 60 -6.52 -12.84 -25.66
C THR A 60 -7.99 -13.23 -25.54
N GLY A 61 -8.88 -12.26 -25.29
CA GLY A 61 -10.26 -12.54 -24.87
C GLY A 61 -10.37 -13.23 -23.50
N SER A 62 -9.25 -13.45 -22.78
CA SER A 62 -9.16 -14.27 -21.57
C SER A 62 -8.99 -13.42 -20.32
N ALA A 63 -9.92 -13.56 -19.38
CA ALA A 63 -9.83 -12.96 -18.05
C ALA A 63 -8.74 -13.65 -17.20
N ALA A 64 -8.50 -14.95 -17.39
CA ALA A 64 -7.44 -15.68 -16.72
C ALA A 64 -6.06 -15.19 -17.17
N ALA A 65 -5.84 -14.99 -18.48
CA ALA A 65 -4.61 -14.41 -19.01
C ALA A 65 -4.37 -13.00 -18.47
N THR A 66 -5.42 -12.20 -18.32
CA THR A 66 -5.34 -10.86 -17.70
C THR A 66 -4.90 -10.94 -16.25
N GLY A 67 -5.52 -11.79 -15.44
CA GLY A 67 -5.11 -12.04 -14.06
C GLY A 67 -3.68 -12.60 -13.95
N LEU A 68 -3.30 -13.51 -14.85
CA LEU A 68 -1.96 -14.08 -14.91
C LEU A 68 -0.89 -13.00 -15.21
N SER A 69 -1.16 -12.06 -16.10
CA SER A 69 -0.22 -10.99 -16.43
C SER A 69 0.14 -10.12 -15.20
N VAL A 70 -0.85 -9.79 -14.37
CA VAL A 70 -0.64 -9.07 -13.10
C VAL A 70 0.21 -9.91 -12.14
N SER A 71 -0.07 -11.20 -12.03
CA SER A 71 0.67 -12.10 -11.16
C SER A 71 2.12 -12.28 -11.60
N ILE A 72 2.37 -12.44 -12.89
CA ILE A 72 3.74 -12.53 -13.45
C ILE A 72 4.52 -11.24 -13.16
N GLN A 73 3.89 -10.09 -13.27
CA GLN A 73 4.52 -8.81 -12.94
C GLN A 73 4.85 -8.69 -11.44
N MET A 74 4.02 -9.24 -10.55
CA MET A 74 4.23 -9.17 -9.09
C MET A 74 5.13 -10.29 -8.54
N ALA A 75 5.26 -11.42 -9.27
CA ALA A 75 6.02 -12.58 -8.82
C ALA A 75 7.49 -12.29 -8.47
N PRO A 76 8.27 -11.51 -9.27
CA PRO A 76 9.65 -11.18 -8.92
C PRO A 76 9.75 -10.46 -7.56
N GLY A 77 8.79 -9.59 -7.24
CA GLY A 77 8.76 -8.88 -5.96
C GLY A 77 8.62 -9.82 -4.75
N LEU A 78 7.84 -10.90 -4.89
CA LEU A 78 7.71 -11.91 -3.85
C LEU A 78 8.96 -12.80 -3.74
N LEU A 79 9.48 -13.26 -4.89
CA LEU A 79 10.59 -14.23 -4.94
C LEU A 79 11.94 -13.58 -4.65
N LEU A 80 12.17 -12.37 -5.15
CA LEU A 80 13.46 -11.70 -5.15
C LEU A 80 13.48 -10.41 -4.31
N GLY A 81 12.38 -10.03 -3.66
CA GLY A 81 12.27 -8.77 -2.92
C GLY A 81 13.32 -8.59 -1.82
N LEU A 82 13.66 -9.67 -1.11
CA LEU A 82 14.75 -9.64 -0.11
C LEU A 82 16.12 -9.44 -0.77
N ALA A 83 16.38 -10.08 -1.89
CA ALA A 83 17.63 -9.93 -2.63
C ALA A 83 17.73 -8.53 -3.26
N GLY A 84 16.64 -8.01 -3.82
CA GLY A 84 16.54 -6.65 -4.35
C GLY A 84 16.82 -5.60 -3.28
N GLY A 85 16.22 -5.73 -2.10
CA GLY A 85 16.51 -4.86 -0.95
C GLY A 85 17.98 -4.89 -0.54
N ALA A 86 18.58 -6.09 -0.43
CA ALA A 86 19.99 -6.25 -0.11
C ALA A 86 20.92 -5.66 -1.18
N ALA A 87 20.53 -5.72 -2.45
CA ALA A 87 21.26 -5.08 -3.55
C ALA A 87 21.26 -3.55 -3.42
N VAL A 88 20.11 -2.96 -3.10
CA VAL A 88 19.96 -1.50 -2.90
C VAL A 88 20.81 -1.00 -1.72
N ASP A 89 20.98 -1.80 -0.66
CA ASP A 89 21.83 -1.42 0.48
C ASP A 89 23.32 -1.32 0.11
N ARG A 90 23.77 -2.07 -0.91
CA ARG A 90 25.16 -2.11 -1.36
C ARG A 90 25.47 -1.10 -2.46
N LEU A 91 24.46 -0.70 -3.23
CA LEU A 91 24.61 0.16 -4.41
C LEU A 91 24.37 1.65 -4.08
N PRO A 92 24.89 2.58 -4.90
CA PRO A 92 24.58 3.99 -4.78
C PRO A 92 23.09 4.26 -5.05
N ARG A 93 22.29 4.54 -4.03
CA ARG A 93 20.83 4.67 -4.10
C ARG A 93 20.33 5.58 -5.23
N LYS A 94 20.97 6.73 -5.44
CA LYS A 94 20.61 7.64 -6.54
C LYS A 94 20.81 7.00 -7.91
N LEU A 95 21.97 6.37 -8.13
CA LEU A 95 22.25 5.72 -9.40
C LEU A 95 21.31 4.54 -9.62
N THR A 96 21.11 3.73 -8.59
CA THR A 96 20.20 2.57 -8.64
C THR A 96 18.77 3.00 -8.99
N ALA A 97 18.23 4.03 -8.32
CA ALA A 97 16.90 4.55 -8.62
C ALA A 97 16.82 5.15 -10.03
N ALA A 98 17.82 5.94 -10.46
CA ALA A 98 17.83 6.54 -11.79
C ALA A 98 17.90 5.49 -12.89
N VAL A 99 18.77 4.47 -12.75
CA VAL A 99 18.90 3.37 -13.74
C VAL A 99 17.62 2.52 -13.75
N ALA A 100 17.06 2.17 -12.60
CA ALA A 100 15.83 1.40 -12.52
C ALA A 100 14.65 2.14 -13.21
N GLN A 101 14.50 3.44 -12.94
CA GLN A 101 13.48 4.28 -13.59
C GLN A 101 13.73 4.38 -15.12
N ALA A 102 14.98 4.53 -15.57
CA ALA A 102 15.29 4.55 -16.99
C ALA A 102 14.96 3.22 -17.68
N LEU A 103 15.26 2.09 -17.03
CA LEU A 103 14.91 0.75 -17.55
C LEU A 103 13.42 0.53 -17.58
N LEU A 104 12.66 0.93 -16.55
CA LEU A 104 11.18 0.90 -16.55
C LEU A 104 10.61 1.74 -17.70
N GLY A 105 11.21 2.93 -17.92
CA GLY A 105 10.86 3.80 -19.03
C GLY A 105 11.10 3.15 -20.38
N ALA A 106 12.26 2.52 -20.57
CA ALA A 106 12.58 1.80 -21.80
C ALA A 106 11.62 0.64 -22.07
N VAL A 107 11.31 -0.18 -21.05
CA VAL A 107 10.36 -1.30 -21.18
C VAL A 107 8.97 -0.78 -21.55
N ALA A 108 8.49 0.30 -20.91
CA ALA A 108 7.19 0.88 -21.23
C ALA A 108 7.14 1.45 -22.65
N LEU A 109 8.21 2.11 -23.12
CA LEU A 109 8.29 2.62 -24.50
C LEU A 109 8.39 1.50 -25.53
N VAL A 110 9.13 0.41 -25.24
CA VAL A 110 9.14 -0.79 -26.10
C VAL A 110 7.75 -1.39 -26.19
N THR A 111 7.04 -1.51 -25.06
CA THR A 111 5.66 -1.98 -25.06
C THR A 111 4.76 -1.06 -25.90
N ALA A 112 4.88 0.26 -25.74
CA ALA A 112 4.12 1.24 -26.52
C ALA A 112 4.36 1.09 -28.04
N LEU A 113 5.62 0.91 -28.43
CA LEU A 113 6.00 0.70 -29.82
C LEU A 113 5.41 -0.59 -30.38
N LEU A 114 5.53 -1.70 -29.65
CA LEU A 114 4.96 -2.98 -30.08
C LEU A 114 3.44 -2.94 -30.22
N VAL A 115 2.75 -2.23 -29.31
CA VAL A 115 1.30 -1.99 -29.43
C VAL A 115 0.97 -1.16 -30.66
N ALA A 116 1.76 -0.10 -30.94
CA ALA A 116 1.52 0.79 -32.07
C ALA A 116 1.78 0.13 -33.44
N LEU A 117 2.64 -0.90 -33.45
CA LEU A 117 2.97 -1.68 -34.65
C LEU A 117 2.15 -2.98 -34.80
N ASP A 118 1.13 -3.19 -33.94
CA ASP A 118 0.36 -4.43 -33.86
C ASP A 118 1.23 -5.70 -33.73
N GLY A 119 2.46 -5.54 -33.22
CA GLY A 119 3.45 -6.61 -33.04
C GLY A 119 3.46 -7.23 -31.64
N LEU A 120 2.53 -6.89 -30.76
CA LEU A 120 2.48 -7.38 -29.39
C LEU A 120 1.61 -8.62 -29.27
N ASP A 121 2.22 -9.74 -28.96
CA ASP A 121 1.53 -10.98 -28.59
C ASP A 121 1.56 -11.24 -27.06
N LEU A 122 0.80 -12.24 -26.59
CA LEU A 122 0.72 -12.55 -25.17
C LEU A 122 2.08 -12.96 -24.56
N PRO A 123 2.88 -13.87 -25.15
CA PRO A 123 4.19 -14.23 -24.61
C PRO A 123 5.12 -13.04 -24.42
N VAL A 124 5.19 -12.15 -25.40
CA VAL A 124 6.03 -10.94 -25.33
C VAL A 124 5.52 -9.99 -24.24
N LEU A 125 4.20 -9.80 -24.14
CA LEU A 125 3.61 -8.98 -23.08
C LEU A 125 3.91 -9.56 -21.70
N LEU A 126 3.79 -10.86 -21.49
CA LEU A 126 4.10 -11.53 -20.23
C LEU A 126 5.60 -11.42 -19.88
N ALA A 127 6.48 -11.53 -20.87
CA ALA A 127 7.91 -11.33 -20.70
C ALA A 127 8.23 -9.88 -20.26
N LEU A 128 7.64 -8.88 -20.93
CA LEU A 128 7.80 -7.47 -20.57
C LEU A 128 7.22 -7.16 -19.17
N ALA A 129 6.09 -7.78 -18.79
CA ALA A 129 5.53 -7.68 -17.45
C ALA A 129 6.47 -8.29 -16.40
N ALA A 130 7.08 -9.45 -16.66
CA ALA A 130 8.07 -10.07 -15.77
C ALA A 130 9.31 -9.19 -15.60
N VAL A 131 9.84 -8.62 -16.69
CA VAL A 131 10.97 -7.70 -16.66
C VAL A 131 10.63 -6.43 -15.85
N THR A 132 9.44 -5.85 -16.07
CA THR A 132 8.94 -4.72 -15.29
C THR A 132 8.91 -5.07 -13.80
N GLY A 133 8.36 -6.22 -13.44
CA GLY A 133 8.32 -6.72 -12.06
C GLY A 133 9.71 -6.92 -11.46
N LEU A 134 10.65 -7.47 -12.23
CA LEU A 134 12.04 -7.66 -11.79
C LEU A 134 12.73 -6.32 -11.47
N ILE A 135 12.61 -5.34 -12.35
CA ILE A 135 13.18 -4.00 -12.13
C ILE A 135 12.53 -3.33 -10.92
N ALA A 136 11.21 -3.49 -10.75
CA ALA A 136 10.45 -2.93 -9.63
C ALA A 136 10.91 -3.47 -8.26
N THR A 137 11.51 -4.68 -8.19
CA THR A 137 12.07 -5.22 -6.93
C THR A 137 13.22 -4.38 -6.37
N VAL A 138 13.93 -3.66 -7.24
CA VAL A 138 15.04 -2.78 -6.88
C VAL A 138 14.58 -1.32 -6.84
N ASP A 139 13.73 -0.91 -7.77
CA ASP A 139 13.21 0.47 -7.88
C ASP A 139 12.47 0.91 -6.62
N GLY A 140 11.51 0.11 -6.14
CA GLY A 140 10.67 0.46 -4.99
C GLY A 140 11.48 0.80 -3.74
N PRO A 141 12.36 -0.10 -3.24
CA PRO A 141 13.23 0.19 -2.10
C PRO A 141 14.19 1.35 -2.36
N ALA A 142 14.79 1.45 -3.56
CA ALA A 142 15.71 2.52 -3.90
C ALA A 142 15.05 3.90 -3.84
N CYS A 143 13.86 4.04 -4.42
CA CYS A 143 13.06 5.26 -4.40
C CYS A 143 12.59 5.65 -2.99
N ALA A 144 12.14 4.66 -2.20
CA ALA A 144 11.71 4.90 -0.82
C ALA A 144 12.87 5.41 0.05
N LEU A 145 14.05 4.79 -0.05
CA LEU A 145 15.22 5.20 0.71
C LEU A 145 15.78 6.54 0.21
N LEU A 146 15.75 6.78 -1.10
CA LEU A 146 16.18 8.06 -1.67
C LEU A 146 15.35 9.21 -1.10
N GLY A 147 14.01 9.08 -0.99
CA GLY A 147 13.14 10.09 -0.40
C GLY A 147 13.54 10.44 1.03
N ASN A 148 13.98 9.46 1.82
CA ASN A 148 14.46 9.68 3.19
C ASN A 148 15.81 10.36 3.26
N ASP A 149 16.70 10.14 2.26
CA ASP A 149 18.04 10.74 2.19
C ASP A 149 18.00 12.23 1.80
N LEU A 150 16.88 12.71 1.24
CA LEU A 150 16.71 14.11 0.82
C LEU A 150 16.41 15.08 1.97
N VAL A 151 16.18 14.58 3.18
CA VAL A 151 15.80 15.36 4.35
C VAL A 151 16.70 15.06 5.55
N HIS A 152 16.74 15.98 6.53
CA HIS A 152 17.47 15.75 7.77
C HIS A 152 16.74 14.73 8.67
N ALA A 153 17.46 14.10 9.60
CA ALA A 153 16.96 13.04 10.47
C ALA A 153 15.62 13.35 11.16
N PRO A 154 15.41 14.56 11.73
CA PRO A 154 14.14 14.90 12.37
C PRO A 154 12.96 14.97 11.40
N ASP A 155 13.20 15.16 10.10
CA ASP A 155 12.18 15.32 9.07
C ASP A 155 11.81 14.01 8.34
N VAL A 156 12.56 12.92 8.58
CA VAL A 156 12.31 11.60 7.95
C VAL A 156 10.89 11.08 8.17
N PRO A 157 10.28 11.17 9.37
CA PRO A 157 8.88 10.75 9.55
C PRO A 157 7.90 11.52 8.65
N SER A 158 8.14 12.84 8.46
CA SER A 158 7.36 13.66 7.53
C SER A 158 7.59 13.25 6.07
N ALA A 159 8.83 12.91 5.67
CA ALA A 159 9.13 12.45 4.32
C ALA A 159 8.44 11.11 3.99
N ILE A 160 8.41 10.18 4.94
CA ILE A 160 7.67 8.91 4.81
C ILE A 160 6.16 9.19 4.66
N GLY A 161 5.62 10.10 5.46
CA GLY A 161 4.20 10.50 5.36
C GLY A 161 3.86 11.10 4.01
N VAL A 162 4.68 12.02 3.51
CA VAL A 162 4.53 12.62 2.17
C VAL A 162 4.65 11.56 1.08
N GLY A 163 5.62 10.64 1.17
CA GLY A 163 5.77 9.52 0.22
C GLY A 163 4.53 8.63 0.16
N SER A 164 3.95 8.29 1.30
CA SER A 164 2.71 7.51 1.39
C SER A 164 1.52 8.23 0.78
N LEU A 165 1.42 9.54 0.99
CA LEU A 165 0.37 10.37 0.39
C LEU A 165 0.53 10.45 -1.13
N VAL A 166 1.75 10.69 -1.61
CA VAL A 166 2.10 10.74 -3.04
C VAL A 166 1.76 9.42 -3.71
N HIS A 167 2.09 8.29 -3.09
CA HIS A 167 1.74 6.97 -3.62
C HIS A 167 0.21 6.77 -3.72
N SER A 168 -0.53 7.13 -2.67
CA SER A 168 -1.99 7.01 -2.65
C SER A 168 -2.66 7.94 -3.66
N ALA A 169 -2.21 9.20 -3.74
CA ALA A 169 -2.71 10.16 -4.71
C ALA A 169 -2.36 9.75 -6.15
N GLY A 170 -1.14 9.23 -6.39
CA GLY A 170 -0.72 8.70 -7.67
C GLY A 170 -1.58 7.52 -8.14
N ARG A 171 -1.92 6.60 -7.22
CA ARG A 171 -2.83 5.48 -7.51
C ARG A 171 -4.19 5.96 -7.99
N LEU A 172 -4.78 6.93 -7.30
CA LEU A 172 -6.10 7.49 -7.66
C LEU A 172 -6.04 8.25 -8.98
N ALA A 173 -5.04 9.11 -9.14
CA ALA A 173 -4.82 9.87 -10.37
C ALA A 173 -4.54 8.95 -11.56
N GLY A 174 -3.73 7.90 -11.37
CA GLY A 174 -3.42 6.91 -12.41
C GLY A 174 -4.64 6.17 -12.91
N ALA A 175 -5.52 5.73 -12.02
CA ALA A 175 -6.77 5.08 -12.39
C ALA A 175 -7.68 6.02 -13.22
N ALA A 176 -7.75 7.32 -12.85
CA ALA A 176 -8.48 8.33 -13.63
C ALA A 176 -7.86 8.57 -15.00
N LEU A 177 -6.53 8.72 -15.03
CA LEU A 177 -5.78 8.96 -16.27
C LEU A 177 -5.85 7.78 -17.23
N ALA A 178 -5.96 6.54 -16.72
CA ALA A 178 -6.09 5.34 -17.56
C ALA A 178 -7.30 5.43 -18.47
N GLY A 179 -8.45 5.81 -17.90
CA GLY A 179 -9.67 6.00 -18.67
C GLY A 179 -9.53 7.07 -19.76
N VAL A 180 -9.00 8.23 -19.39
CA VAL A 180 -8.81 9.36 -20.30
C VAL A 180 -7.79 9.01 -21.39
N ALA A 181 -6.64 8.44 -21.02
CA ALA A 181 -5.59 8.10 -21.97
C ALA A 181 -6.05 7.09 -23.01
N VAL A 182 -6.73 6.00 -22.58
CA VAL A 182 -7.24 4.98 -23.50
C VAL A 182 -8.36 5.53 -24.39
N GLY A 183 -9.28 6.28 -23.80
CA GLY A 183 -10.45 6.80 -24.52
C GLY A 183 -10.11 7.86 -25.57
N LEU A 184 -9.07 8.66 -25.37
CA LEU A 184 -8.68 9.75 -26.27
C LEU A 184 -7.47 9.42 -27.16
N LEU A 185 -6.50 8.68 -26.63
CA LEU A 185 -5.19 8.50 -27.27
C LEU A 185 -4.83 7.03 -27.57
N GLY A 186 -5.63 6.11 -27.04
CA GLY A 186 -5.38 4.67 -27.21
C GLY A 186 -4.37 4.08 -26.21
N THR A 187 -4.24 2.74 -26.26
CA THR A 187 -3.40 1.97 -25.34
C THR A 187 -1.90 2.24 -25.51
N ALA A 188 -1.42 2.38 -26.74
CA ALA A 188 -0.02 2.71 -27.05
C ALA A 188 0.41 4.03 -26.42
N ALA A 189 -0.42 5.07 -26.53
CA ALA A 189 -0.13 6.38 -25.98
C ALA A 189 -0.09 6.36 -24.43
N ALA A 190 -0.92 5.55 -23.79
CA ALA A 190 -0.89 5.38 -22.33
C ALA A 190 0.44 4.76 -21.87
N TYR A 191 0.94 3.74 -22.56
CA TYR A 191 2.26 3.16 -22.28
C TYR A 191 3.40 4.15 -22.55
N ALA A 192 3.32 4.90 -23.65
CA ALA A 192 4.30 5.92 -23.98
C ALA A 192 4.35 7.04 -22.92
N ALA A 193 3.18 7.53 -22.49
CA ALA A 193 3.09 8.53 -21.42
C ALA A 193 3.72 8.03 -20.10
N ASN A 194 3.50 6.77 -19.72
CA ASN A 194 4.15 6.21 -18.55
C ASN A 194 5.66 6.04 -18.76
N GLY A 195 6.09 5.58 -19.92
CA GLY A 195 7.53 5.49 -20.27
C GLY A 195 8.22 6.85 -20.14
N LEU A 196 7.60 7.91 -20.63
CA LEU A 196 8.09 9.28 -20.48
C LEU A 196 8.08 9.74 -19.02
N SER A 197 7.09 9.35 -18.21
CA SER A 197 7.04 9.66 -16.78
C SER A 197 8.22 9.06 -16.03
N PHE A 198 8.58 7.81 -16.31
CA PHE A 198 9.74 7.15 -15.74
C PHE A 198 11.06 7.84 -16.15
N LEU A 199 11.21 8.17 -17.44
CA LEU A 199 12.39 8.90 -17.94
C LEU A 199 12.49 10.28 -17.32
N PHE A 200 11.38 10.99 -17.13
CA PHE A 200 11.36 12.26 -16.41
C PHE A 200 11.92 12.10 -14.99
N VAL A 201 11.47 11.09 -14.24
CA VAL A 201 12.01 10.81 -12.89
C VAL A 201 13.50 10.46 -12.95
N ALA A 202 13.91 9.61 -13.90
CA ALA A 202 15.33 9.26 -14.08
C ALA A 202 16.20 10.50 -14.32
N CYS A 203 15.68 11.48 -15.09
CA CYS A 203 16.36 12.75 -15.34
C CYS A 203 16.36 13.69 -14.12
N VAL A 204 15.33 13.66 -13.28
CA VAL A 204 15.23 14.52 -12.07
C VAL A 204 16.17 14.03 -10.96
N ILE A 205 16.31 12.72 -10.77
CA ILE A 205 17.09 12.13 -9.66
C ILE A 205 18.54 12.67 -9.55
N PRO A 206 19.33 12.83 -10.62
CA PRO A 206 20.70 13.35 -10.52
C PRO A 206 20.79 14.75 -9.92
N PHE A 207 19.79 15.60 -10.14
CA PHE A 207 19.75 16.99 -9.64
C PHE A 207 19.30 17.11 -8.18
N LEU A 208 18.79 16.04 -7.57
CA LEU A 208 18.37 16.04 -6.17
C LEU A 208 19.61 16.10 -5.27
N LYS A 209 19.63 17.03 -4.32
CA LYS A 209 20.71 17.13 -3.32
C LYS A 209 20.30 16.38 -2.07
N ALA A 210 21.09 15.37 -1.67
CA ALA A 210 20.91 14.69 -0.39
C ALA A 210 21.20 15.65 0.77
N ALA A 211 20.38 15.64 1.80
CA ALA A 211 20.58 16.43 2.99
C ALA A 211 21.60 15.79 3.96
N ARG A 212 21.93 14.50 3.76
CA ARG A 212 22.91 13.74 4.55
C ARG A 212 24.14 13.38 3.73
N PRO A 213 25.36 13.69 4.20
CA PRO A 213 26.57 13.11 3.64
C PRO A 213 26.55 11.58 3.84
N ARG A 214 26.98 10.83 2.80
CA ARG A 214 27.02 9.35 2.81
C ARG A 214 27.88 8.76 3.96
N GLU A 215 28.80 9.54 4.49
CA GLU A 215 29.70 9.14 5.58
C GLU A 215 28.98 8.96 6.93
N ALA A 216 27.91 9.72 7.19
CA ALA A 216 27.15 9.59 8.43
C ALA A 216 26.36 8.27 8.53
N THR A 217 26.08 7.60 7.42
CA THR A 217 25.39 6.30 7.43
C THR A 217 26.35 5.13 7.69
N ARG A 218 27.66 5.32 7.39
CA ARG A 218 28.70 4.32 7.65
C ARG A 218 29.31 4.43 9.06
N ALA A 219 29.15 5.59 9.69
CA ALA A 219 29.72 5.91 11.01
C ALA A 219 28.78 5.70 12.20
N VAL A 220 27.61 5.06 12.01
CA VAL A 220 26.87 4.50 13.14
C VAL A 220 27.33 3.05 13.35
N VAL A 221 28.65 2.86 13.45
CA VAL A 221 29.19 1.89 14.40
C VAL A 221 29.00 2.55 15.75
N PRO A 222 28.21 2.01 16.66
CA PRO A 222 28.06 2.59 17.99
C PRO A 222 29.44 2.61 18.65
N ALA A 223 29.86 3.80 19.12
CA ALA A 223 30.96 3.87 20.07
C ALA A 223 30.67 2.88 21.23
N PRO A 224 31.68 2.16 21.73
CA PRO A 224 31.47 1.26 22.83
C PRO A 224 31.13 2.08 24.08
N ALA A 225 29.95 1.82 24.66
CA ALA A 225 29.48 2.31 25.93
C ALA A 225 28.42 3.45 25.90
N GLU A 226 27.25 3.09 25.41
CA GLU A 226 26.02 3.36 26.17
C GLU A 226 25.13 2.14 25.92
N ARG A 227 24.80 1.42 26.96
CA ARG A 227 23.89 0.25 26.88
C ARG A 227 22.62 0.74 26.22
N PRO A 228 22.22 0.18 25.04
CA PRO A 228 20.97 0.57 24.40
C PRO A 228 19.85 0.38 25.41
N ALA A 229 18.91 1.32 25.46
CA ALA A 229 17.74 1.20 26.32
C ALA A 229 17.14 -0.20 26.13
N PRO A 230 16.67 -0.88 27.17
CA PRO A 230 16.21 -2.28 27.12
C PRO A 230 15.21 -2.55 25.99
N GLU A 231 14.43 -1.57 25.59
CA GLU A 231 13.49 -1.63 24.48
C GLU A 231 14.15 -1.72 23.09
N ALA A 232 15.31 -1.08 22.88
CA ALA A 232 16.02 -1.10 21.59
C ALA A 232 16.83 -2.40 21.42
N ALA A 233 17.30 -3.01 22.51
CA ALA A 233 17.97 -4.31 22.52
C ALA A 233 16.96 -5.44 22.28
N ALA A 234 15.79 -5.40 22.91
CA ALA A 234 14.70 -6.34 22.69
C ALA A 234 14.19 -6.31 21.24
N ALA A 235 14.22 -5.13 20.57
CA ALA A 235 13.82 -5.00 19.18
C ALA A 235 14.75 -5.69 18.17
N ARG A 236 16.04 -5.88 18.47
CA ARG A 236 17.03 -6.51 17.57
C ARG A 236 17.08 -8.04 17.63
N GLY A 237 16.58 -8.65 18.70
CA GLY A 237 16.68 -10.10 18.93
C GLY A 237 15.46 -10.93 18.56
N MET A 238 14.31 -10.30 18.28
CA MET A 238 13.05 -11.02 18.03
C MET A 238 12.87 -11.36 16.54
N SER A 239 12.57 -12.63 16.23
CA SER A 239 12.48 -13.13 14.85
C SER A 239 11.17 -12.69 14.15
N ALA A 240 11.14 -12.77 12.79
CA ALA A 240 9.92 -12.57 11.99
C ALA A 240 8.77 -13.52 12.43
N ARG A 241 9.14 -14.74 12.94
CA ARG A 241 8.18 -15.72 13.50
C ARG A 241 7.42 -15.18 14.72
N GLU A 242 8.08 -14.39 15.56
CA GLU A 242 7.43 -13.78 16.74
C GLU A 242 6.46 -12.67 16.34
N GLY A 243 6.80 -11.88 15.30
CA GLY A 243 5.89 -10.91 14.71
C GLY A 243 4.63 -11.57 14.16
N LEU A 244 4.78 -12.68 13.44
CA LEU A 244 3.66 -13.47 12.92
C LEU A 244 2.87 -14.13 14.07
N ALA A 245 3.53 -14.68 15.08
CA ALA A 245 2.87 -15.26 16.26
C ALA A 245 2.07 -14.20 17.03
N PHE A 246 2.62 -12.99 17.20
CA PHE A 246 1.91 -11.87 17.80
C PHE A 246 0.68 -11.49 16.97
N PHE A 247 0.83 -11.42 15.64
CA PHE A 247 -0.27 -11.12 14.71
C PHE A 247 -1.40 -12.15 14.86
N MET A 248 -1.07 -13.44 14.83
CA MET A 248 -2.03 -14.55 14.92
C MET A 248 -2.74 -14.65 16.29
N ARG A 249 -2.10 -14.20 17.37
CA ARG A 249 -2.71 -14.17 18.71
C ARG A 249 -3.70 -13.02 18.92
N ARG A 250 -3.75 -12.05 17.99
CA ARG A 250 -4.64 -10.88 18.06
C ARG A 250 -5.88 -11.08 17.19
N PRO A 251 -7.06 -11.39 17.74
CA PRO A 251 -8.25 -11.69 16.95
C PRO A 251 -8.71 -10.52 16.06
N ARG A 252 -8.38 -9.28 16.44
CA ARG A 252 -8.66 -8.10 15.60
C ARG A 252 -7.80 -8.07 14.33
N LEU A 253 -6.50 -8.38 14.45
CA LEU A 253 -5.58 -8.41 13.31
C LEU A 253 -5.88 -9.60 12.39
N VAL A 254 -6.20 -10.76 12.97
CA VAL A 254 -6.62 -11.95 12.22
C VAL A 254 -7.93 -11.68 11.47
N ALA A 255 -8.91 -11.02 12.11
CA ALA A 255 -10.15 -10.64 11.45
C ALA A 255 -9.91 -9.67 10.27
N LEU A 256 -9.00 -8.69 10.43
CA LEU A 256 -8.62 -7.81 9.33
C LEU A 256 -7.92 -8.58 8.20
N ALA A 257 -7.05 -9.52 8.52
CA ALA A 257 -6.36 -10.34 7.51
C ALA A 257 -7.34 -11.22 6.74
N ALA A 258 -8.29 -11.83 7.43
CA ALA A 258 -9.33 -12.65 6.83
C ALA A 258 -10.28 -11.82 5.94
N LEU A 259 -10.71 -10.64 6.41
CA LEU A 259 -11.49 -9.68 5.60
C LEU A 259 -10.70 -9.25 4.36
N ASN A 260 -9.41 -8.94 4.51
CA ASN A 260 -8.56 -8.57 3.38
C ASN A 260 -8.40 -9.73 2.39
N GLY A 261 -8.21 -10.95 2.88
CA GLY A 261 -8.02 -12.14 2.02
C GLY A 261 -9.24 -12.43 1.15
N ILE A 262 -10.45 -12.50 1.75
CA ILE A 262 -11.67 -12.74 0.99
C ILE A 262 -12.00 -11.58 0.05
N SER A 263 -11.74 -10.34 0.47
CA SER A 263 -11.91 -9.17 -0.39
C SER A 263 -10.88 -9.14 -1.52
N ALA A 264 -9.64 -9.54 -1.27
CA ALA A 264 -8.61 -9.62 -2.30
C ALA A 264 -8.98 -10.64 -3.38
N LEU A 265 -9.55 -11.79 -2.98
CA LEU A 265 -9.95 -12.82 -3.92
C LEU A 265 -11.15 -12.38 -4.78
N PHE A 266 -12.18 -11.79 -4.19
CA PHE A 266 -13.45 -11.57 -4.88
C PHE A 266 -13.84 -10.10 -5.09
N GLY A 267 -13.29 -9.16 -4.34
CA GLY A 267 -13.82 -7.80 -4.28
C GLY A 267 -12.84 -6.68 -4.66
N ARG A 268 -11.52 -6.87 -4.57
CA ARG A 268 -10.55 -5.76 -4.69
C ARG A 268 -9.93 -5.59 -6.08
N ASN A 269 -10.27 -6.46 -7.02
CA ASN A 269 -9.72 -6.43 -8.39
C ASN A 269 -10.69 -5.76 -9.37
N TYR A 270 -11.24 -4.58 -9.01
CA TYR A 270 -12.21 -3.88 -9.85
C TYR A 270 -11.67 -3.52 -11.23
N SER A 271 -10.38 -3.22 -11.37
CA SER A 271 -9.77 -2.97 -12.67
C SER A 271 -9.85 -4.18 -13.60
N LEU A 272 -9.79 -5.40 -13.06
CA LEU A 272 -9.94 -6.63 -13.82
C LEU A 272 -11.43 -6.97 -14.07
N THR A 273 -12.25 -6.98 -13.00
CA THR A 273 -13.66 -7.40 -13.11
C THR A 273 -14.50 -6.44 -13.92
N LEU A 274 -14.28 -5.12 -13.77
CA LEU A 274 -15.04 -4.11 -14.49
C LEU A 274 -14.67 -4.04 -15.97
N VAL A 275 -13.38 -4.28 -16.33
CA VAL A 275 -13.02 -4.35 -17.74
C VAL A 275 -13.73 -5.53 -18.43
N VAL A 276 -13.75 -6.71 -17.81
CA VAL A 276 -14.43 -7.89 -18.34
C VAL A 276 -15.95 -7.70 -18.39
N LEU A 277 -16.55 -7.06 -17.37
CA LEU A 277 -17.99 -6.80 -17.34
C LEU A 277 -18.42 -5.80 -18.43
N VAL A 278 -17.63 -4.74 -18.63
CA VAL A 278 -17.95 -3.69 -19.61
C VAL A 278 -17.77 -4.19 -21.03
N THR A 279 -16.63 -4.83 -21.34
CA THR A 279 -16.31 -5.25 -22.70
C THR A 279 -17.03 -6.54 -23.13
N GLY A 280 -17.47 -7.36 -22.17
CA GLY A 280 -18.23 -8.58 -22.42
C GLY A 280 -19.75 -8.34 -22.34
N PRO A 281 -20.41 -8.63 -21.18
CA PRO A 281 -21.87 -8.64 -21.08
C PRO A 281 -22.58 -7.31 -21.33
N LEU A 282 -21.89 -6.18 -21.22
CA LEU A 282 -22.44 -4.85 -21.50
C LEU A 282 -22.12 -4.35 -22.92
N ALA A 283 -21.36 -5.16 -23.70
CA ALA A 283 -20.95 -4.84 -25.08
C ALA A 283 -20.36 -3.43 -25.25
N GLY A 284 -19.68 -2.93 -24.20
CA GLY A 284 -19.06 -1.63 -24.19
C GLY A 284 -17.67 -1.66 -24.85
N ASP A 285 -17.29 -0.52 -25.37
CA ASP A 285 -15.98 -0.27 -25.97
C ASP A 285 -14.95 0.26 -24.96
N ALA A 286 -13.75 0.58 -25.42
CA ALA A 286 -12.70 1.20 -24.62
C ALA A 286 -13.15 2.54 -24.00
N GLY A 287 -13.98 3.32 -24.70
CA GLY A 287 -14.57 4.56 -24.21
C GLY A 287 -15.53 4.34 -23.05
N SER A 288 -16.31 3.25 -23.09
CA SER A 288 -17.19 2.83 -21.99
C SER A 288 -16.39 2.41 -20.75
N PHE A 289 -15.31 1.67 -20.93
CA PHE A 289 -14.39 1.34 -19.83
C PHE A 289 -13.71 2.58 -19.27
N SER A 290 -13.33 3.53 -20.12
CA SER A 290 -12.79 4.84 -19.74
C SER A 290 -13.72 5.57 -18.77
N LYS A 291 -15.02 5.64 -19.06
CA LYS A 291 -16.02 6.28 -18.20
C LYS A 291 -16.10 5.59 -16.82
N VAL A 292 -16.12 4.25 -16.80
CA VAL A 292 -16.15 3.46 -15.56
C VAL A 292 -14.88 3.70 -14.73
N SER A 293 -13.70 3.68 -15.35
CA SER A 293 -12.42 3.96 -14.67
C SER A 293 -12.35 5.37 -14.09
N THR A 294 -12.90 6.36 -14.81
CA THR A 294 -12.98 7.75 -14.34
C THR A 294 -13.89 7.87 -13.12
N VAL A 295 -15.07 7.24 -13.14
CA VAL A 295 -16.00 7.23 -12.00
C VAL A 295 -15.39 6.50 -10.80
N LEU A 296 -14.71 5.38 -11.03
CA LEU A 296 -13.97 4.64 -10.00
C LEU A 296 -12.91 5.54 -9.32
N ALA A 297 -12.17 6.31 -10.10
CA ALA A 297 -11.15 7.22 -9.59
C ALA A 297 -11.75 8.39 -8.81
N VAL A 298 -12.83 9.01 -9.31
CA VAL A 298 -13.56 10.08 -8.61
C VAL A 298 -14.07 9.55 -7.26
N GLY A 299 -14.70 8.37 -7.24
CA GLY A 299 -15.14 7.71 -6.01
C GLY A 299 -14.00 7.43 -5.05
N GLY A 300 -12.85 6.97 -5.56
CA GLY A 300 -11.63 6.75 -4.79
C GLY A 300 -11.10 8.03 -4.12
N ILE A 301 -11.07 9.15 -4.85
CA ILE A 301 -10.66 10.47 -4.31
C ILE A 301 -11.62 10.93 -3.22
N VAL A 302 -12.93 10.90 -3.48
CA VAL A 302 -13.97 11.25 -2.50
C VAL A 302 -13.83 10.38 -1.25
N GLY A 303 -13.67 9.06 -1.43
CA GLY A 303 -13.48 8.12 -0.34
C GLY A 303 -12.20 8.37 0.46
N ALA A 304 -11.10 8.73 -0.18
CA ALA A 304 -9.85 9.09 0.51
C ALA A 304 -10.02 10.34 1.38
N VAL A 305 -10.71 11.38 0.88
CA VAL A 305 -11.01 12.60 1.65
C VAL A 305 -11.94 12.29 2.83
N LEU A 306 -12.96 11.48 2.63
CA LEU A 306 -13.85 11.04 3.72
C LEU A 306 -13.11 10.17 4.73
N GLY A 307 -12.27 9.24 4.26
CA GLY A 307 -11.43 8.38 5.09
C GLY A 307 -10.47 9.18 5.98
N ALA A 308 -9.86 10.24 5.43
CA ALA A 308 -8.95 11.12 6.18
C ALA A 308 -9.64 11.88 7.33
N ARG A 309 -10.96 12.07 7.26
CA ARG A 309 -11.76 12.71 8.33
C ARG A 309 -12.14 11.77 9.46
N LEU A 310 -11.85 10.47 9.33
CA LEU A 310 -12.18 9.48 10.35
C LEU A 310 -11.31 9.67 11.60
N ARG A 311 -11.94 10.02 12.73
CA ARG A 311 -11.23 10.25 13.99
C ARG A 311 -10.82 8.96 14.71
N ARG A 312 -11.63 7.90 14.63
CA ARG A 312 -11.40 6.62 15.33
C ARG A 312 -11.90 5.44 14.49
N PRO A 313 -11.17 5.05 13.44
CA PRO A 313 -11.55 3.88 12.66
C PRO A 313 -11.45 2.60 13.51
N SER A 314 -12.33 1.65 13.25
CA SER A 314 -12.42 0.39 13.98
C SER A 314 -12.56 -0.78 13.01
N VAL A 315 -12.21 -1.99 13.48
CA VAL A 315 -12.41 -3.24 12.69
C VAL A 315 -13.90 -3.43 12.31
N ARG A 316 -14.83 -2.98 13.17
CA ARG A 316 -16.26 -3.04 12.84
C ARG A 316 -16.61 -2.15 11.65
N MET A 317 -16.05 -0.95 11.61
CA MET A 317 -16.24 -0.01 10.51
C MET A 317 -15.69 -0.58 9.20
N VAL A 318 -14.48 -1.19 9.23
CA VAL A 318 -13.93 -1.89 8.07
C VAL A 318 -14.88 -3.00 7.61
N ALA A 319 -15.41 -3.82 8.53
CA ALA A 319 -16.35 -4.89 8.21
C ALA A 319 -17.65 -4.37 7.57
N VAL A 320 -18.23 -3.27 8.09
CA VAL A 320 -19.44 -2.64 7.54
C VAL A 320 -19.17 -2.10 6.13
N LEU A 321 -18.05 -1.43 5.91
CA LEU A 321 -17.67 -0.91 4.58
C LEU A 321 -17.41 -2.06 3.59
N THR A 322 -16.77 -3.15 4.04
CA THR A 322 -16.58 -4.36 3.24
C THR A 322 -17.93 -4.99 2.87
N LEU A 323 -18.88 -5.06 3.81
CA LEU A 323 -20.25 -5.57 3.55
C LEU A 323 -20.98 -4.66 2.55
N ALA A 324 -20.92 -3.34 2.73
CA ALA A 324 -21.52 -2.40 1.79
C ALA A 324 -20.94 -2.54 0.39
N GLY A 325 -19.60 -2.65 0.27
CA GLY A 325 -18.93 -2.92 -1.00
C GLY A 325 -19.36 -4.24 -1.63
N ALA A 326 -19.50 -5.30 -0.84
CA ALA A 326 -19.97 -6.60 -1.31
C ALA A 326 -21.42 -6.57 -1.85
N LEU A 327 -22.31 -5.87 -1.16
CA LEU A 327 -23.70 -5.70 -1.62
C LEU A 327 -23.75 -4.88 -2.93
N LEU A 328 -22.98 -3.81 -3.02
CA LEU A 328 -22.85 -3.02 -4.26
C LEU A 328 -22.24 -3.84 -5.40
N GLN A 329 -21.28 -4.71 -5.10
CA GLN A 329 -20.70 -5.64 -6.07
C GLN A 329 -21.73 -6.62 -6.62
N ILE A 330 -22.62 -7.16 -5.78
CA ILE A 330 -23.75 -8.01 -6.22
C ILE A 330 -24.64 -7.23 -7.18
N LEU A 331 -25.02 -6.00 -6.81
CA LEU A 331 -25.83 -5.13 -7.66
C LEU A 331 -25.12 -4.79 -8.98
N ALA A 332 -23.80 -4.58 -8.97
CA ALA A 332 -23.02 -4.36 -10.18
C ALA A 332 -23.01 -5.59 -11.10
N GLY A 333 -22.97 -6.80 -10.55
CA GLY A 333 -23.12 -8.05 -11.31
C GLY A 333 -24.49 -8.20 -11.97
N LEU A 334 -25.53 -7.59 -11.38
CA LEU A 334 -26.90 -7.56 -11.90
C LEU A 334 -27.18 -6.36 -12.81
N ALA A 335 -26.23 -5.43 -13.00
CA ALA A 335 -26.45 -4.20 -13.75
C ALA A 335 -26.89 -4.50 -15.21
N PRO A 336 -28.07 -3.97 -15.64
CA PRO A 336 -28.59 -4.21 -16.98
C PRO A 336 -27.95 -3.30 -18.04
N SER A 337 -27.34 -2.20 -17.61
CA SER A 337 -26.76 -1.20 -18.52
C SER A 337 -25.52 -0.54 -17.94
N LEU A 338 -24.73 0.09 -18.82
CA LEU A 338 -23.54 0.87 -18.42
C LEU A 338 -23.91 2.02 -17.46
N LEU A 339 -25.05 2.68 -17.66
CA LEU A 339 -25.48 3.79 -16.82
C LEU A 339 -25.69 3.32 -15.36
N VAL A 340 -26.40 2.20 -15.17
CA VAL A 340 -26.61 1.62 -13.85
C VAL A 340 -25.27 1.22 -13.22
N LEU A 341 -24.38 0.64 -14.01
CA LEU A 341 -23.03 0.30 -13.52
C LEU A 341 -22.26 1.54 -13.06
N LEU A 342 -22.29 2.65 -13.82
CA LEU A 342 -21.61 3.91 -13.44
C LEU A 342 -22.13 4.47 -12.12
N VAL A 343 -23.45 4.41 -11.88
CA VAL A 343 -24.08 4.83 -10.63
C VAL A 343 -23.63 3.96 -9.46
N LEU A 344 -23.47 2.64 -9.65
CA LEU A 344 -23.05 1.70 -8.61
C LEU A 344 -21.54 1.75 -8.32
N VAL A 345 -20.72 1.99 -9.33
CA VAL A 345 -19.24 2.04 -9.19
C VAL A 345 -18.81 3.19 -8.29
N LEU A 346 -19.51 4.33 -8.32
CA LEU A 346 -19.17 5.48 -7.48
C LEU A 346 -19.20 5.14 -5.97
N PRO A 347 -20.31 4.67 -5.39
CA PRO A 347 -20.34 4.29 -3.97
C PRO A 347 -19.46 3.07 -3.65
N MET A 348 -19.24 2.14 -4.60
CA MET A 348 -18.28 1.05 -4.44
C MET A 348 -16.87 1.58 -4.19
N ALA A 349 -16.40 2.50 -5.03
CA ALA A 349 -15.08 3.10 -4.93
C ALA A 349 -14.93 3.93 -3.64
N ILE A 350 -15.98 4.64 -3.24
CA ILE A 350 -16.00 5.40 -1.96
C ILE A 350 -15.85 4.42 -0.79
N ALA A 351 -16.66 3.36 -0.74
CA ALA A 351 -16.62 2.38 0.35
C ALA A 351 -15.27 1.67 0.46
N GLU A 352 -14.67 1.30 -0.68
CA GLU A 352 -13.33 0.70 -0.74
C GLU A 352 -12.26 1.66 -0.21
N SER A 353 -12.22 2.88 -0.69
CA SER A 353 -11.19 3.85 -0.33
C SER A 353 -11.27 4.28 1.14
N VAL A 354 -12.50 4.46 1.68
CA VAL A 354 -12.71 4.70 3.11
C VAL A 354 -12.28 3.49 3.92
N GLY A 355 -12.63 2.28 3.47
CA GLY A 355 -12.24 1.00 4.08
C GLY A 355 -10.73 0.81 4.15
N ASP A 356 -10.01 1.09 3.06
CA ASP A 356 -8.55 1.02 2.99
C ASP A 356 -7.88 1.99 3.97
N THR A 357 -8.38 3.22 4.04
CA THR A 357 -7.89 4.22 4.98
C THR A 357 -8.15 3.80 6.43
N ALA A 358 -9.35 3.31 6.73
CA ALA A 358 -9.70 2.80 8.05
C ALA A 358 -8.83 1.60 8.45
N GLN A 359 -8.62 0.65 7.54
CA GLN A 359 -7.79 -0.54 7.75
C GLN A 359 -6.33 -0.18 8.01
N SER A 360 -5.76 0.72 7.20
CA SER A 360 -4.38 1.20 7.36
C SER A 360 -4.19 1.90 8.71
N THR A 361 -5.17 2.69 9.14
CA THR A 361 -5.11 3.38 10.42
C THR A 361 -5.20 2.41 11.60
N VAL A 362 -6.10 1.41 11.55
CA VAL A 362 -6.17 0.38 12.60
C VAL A 362 -4.87 -0.40 12.72
N LEU A 363 -4.25 -0.78 11.60
CA LEU A 363 -2.97 -1.50 11.59
C LEU A 363 -1.82 -0.68 12.18
N GLN A 364 -1.87 0.65 12.09
CA GLN A 364 -0.85 1.54 12.63
C GLN A 364 -1.10 1.93 14.08
N THR A 365 -2.34 1.90 14.57
CA THR A 365 -2.71 2.39 15.90
C THR A 365 -2.99 1.30 16.94
N ASP A 366 -3.47 0.11 16.52
CA ASP A 366 -3.80 -1.00 17.45
C ASP A 366 -2.56 -1.70 18.03
N PRO A 367 -1.44 -1.92 17.29
CA PRO A 367 -0.25 -2.55 17.84
C PRO A 367 0.58 -1.58 18.70
N PRO A 368 1.23 -2.08 19.79
CA PRO A 368 2.20 -1.33 20.54
C PRO A 368 3.35 -0.83 19.65
N ALA A 369 3.96 0.31 20.01
CA ALA A 369 4.98 0.96 19.19
C ALA A 369 6.14 0.02 18.79
N HIS A 370 6.63 -0.83 19.72
CA HIS A 370 7.72 -1.78 19.50
C HIS A 370 7.36 -2.95 18.57
N MET A 371 6.06 -3.26 18.37
CA MET A 371 5.59 -4.35 17.50
C MET A 371 5.04 -3.86 16.15
N ARG A 372 4.83 -2.54 16.00
CA ARG A 372 4.17 -1.94 14.84
C ARG A 372 4.85 -2.30 13.51
N GLY A 373 6.16 -2.17 13.43
CA GLY A 373 6.91 -2.50 12.22
C GLY A 373 6.75 -3.98 11.79
N ARG A 374 6.70 -4.90 12.76
CA ARG A 374 6.53 -6.35 12.49
C ARG A 374 5.13 -6.70 12.04
N VAL A 375 4.12 -6.07 12.67
CA VAL A 375 2.72 -6.23 12.25
C VAL A 375 2.54 -5.72 10.83
N LEU A 376 3.12 -4.56 10.48
CA LEU A 376 3.08 -4.02 9.13
C LEU A 376 3.86 -4.90 8.14
N GLY A 377 4.98 -5.49 8.53
CA GLY A 377 5.73 -6.46 7.73
C GLY A 377 4.93 -7.72 7.44
N ALA A 378 4.34 -8.34 8.48
CA ALA A 378 3.46 -9.51 8.32
C ALA A 378 2.24 -9.19 7.43
N TRP A 379 1.65 -8.01 7.62
CA TRP A 379 0.56 -7.53 6.79
C TRP A 379 0.96 -7.36 5.32
N SER A 380 2.14 -6.77 5.05
CA SER A 380 2.67 -6.62 3.70
C SER A 380 2.86 -7.97 3.02
N SER A 381 3.41 -8.97 3.72
CA SER A 381 3.56 -10.33 3.20
C SER A 381 2.22 -10.97 2.84
N ILE A 382 1.20 -10.85 3.72
CA ILE A 382 -0.15 -11.34 3.45
C ILE A 382 -0.74 -10.68 2.19
N ARG A 383 -0.59 -9.36 2.07
CA ARG A 383 -1.07 -8.63 0.89
C ARG A 383 -0.36 -9.04 -0.39
N THR A 384 0.95 -9.29 -0.33
CA THR A 384 1.73 -9.72 -1.50
C THR A 384 1.29 -11.11 -1.98
N VAL A 385 1.07 -12.05 -1.06
CA VAL A 385 0.58 -13.39 -1.41
C VAL A 385 -0.79 -13.31 -2.09
N TRP A 386 -1.72 -12.54 -1.53
CA TRP A 386 -3.05 -12.35 -2.14
C TRP A 386 -2.98 -11.56 -3.45
N GLY A 387 -2.09 -10.57 -3.56
CA GLY A 387 -1.86 -9.82 -4.79
C GLY A 387 -1.36 -10.70 -5.94
N LEU A 388 -0.60 -11.76 -5.61
CA LEU A 388 -0.12 -12.74 -6.59
C LEU A 388 -1.20 -13.78 -6.94
N ALA A 389 -1.91 -14.32 -5.95
CA ALA A 389 -2.82 -15.44 -6.16
C ALA A 389 -4.22 -15.02 -6.63
N ALA A 390 -4.74 -13.89 -6.14
CA ALA A 390 -6.13 -13.53 -6.37
C ALA A 390 -6.46 -13.15 -7.83
N PRO A 391 -5.66 -12.38 -8.59
CA PRO A 391 -6.00 -12.02 -9.95
C PRO A 391 -6.18 -13.21 -10.90
N PRO A 392 -5.26 -14.22 -10.97
CA PRO A 392 -5.46 -15.36 -11.86
C PRO A 392 -6.61 -16.25 -11.40
N MET A 393 -6.78 -16.46 -10.08
CA MET A 393 -7.93 -17.23 -9.57
C MET A 393 -9.24 -16.56 -9.96
N LEU A 394 -9.35 -15.25 -9.79
CA LEU A 394 -10.53 -14.49 -10.17
C LEU A 394 -10.77 -14.55 -11.68
N GLY A 395 -9.69 -14.47 -12.49
CA GLY A 395 -9.76 -14.62 -13.94
C GLY A 395 -10.33 -15.97 -14.36
N VAL A 396 -9.84 -17.06 -13.77
CA VAL A 396 -10.36 -18.43 -14.01
C VAL A 396 -11.83 -18.54 -13.60
N PHE A 397 -12.21 -17.97 -12.43
CA PHE A 397 -13.63 -17.96 -12.03
C PHE A 397 -14.52 -17.22 -13.05
N MET A 398 -14.04 -16.11 -13.59
CA MET A 398 -14.79 -15.37 -14.62
C MET A 398 -14.92 -16.14 -15.94
N GLU A 399 -13.93 -16.94 -16.32
CA GLU A 399 -14.01 -17.78 -17.51
C GLU A 399 -14.97 -18.97 -17.33
N LEU A 400 -14.93 -19.63 -16.17
CA LEU A 400 -15.75 -20.81 -15.90
C LEU A 400 -17.23 -20.47 -15.64
N ALA A 401 -17.49 -19.42 -14.87
CA ALA A 401 -18.83 -19.07 -14.40
C ALA A 401 -19.40 -17.81 -15.08
N GLY A 402 -18.57 -17.07 -15.80
CA GLY A 402 -18.92 -15.74 -16.32
C GLY A 402 -18.73 -14.64 -15.27
N VAL A 403 -18.45 -13.43 -15.74
CA VAL A 403 -18.14 -12.28 -14.88
C VAL A 403 -19.31 -11.87 -13.97
N ARG A 404 -20.55 -11.93 -14.44
CA ARG A 404 -21.75 -11.59 -13.65
C ARG A 404 -21.91 -12.53 -12.46
N VAL A 405 -21.83 -13.84 -12.71
CA VAL A 405 -21.93 -14.87 -11.66
C VAL A 405 -20.76 -14.72 -10.67
N THR A 406 -19.56 -14.48 -11.16
CA THR A 406 -18.37 -14.27 -10.32
C THR A 406 -18.54 -13.07 -9.38
N LEU A 407 -19.08 -11.95 -9.87
CA LEU A 407 -19.35 -10.77 -9.04
C LEU A 407 -20.40 -11.04 -7.97
N ILE A 408 -21.51 -11.72 -8.34
CA ILE A 408 -22.60 -12.06 -7.44
C ILE A 408 -22.12 -13.05 -6.37
N VAL A 409 -21.54 -14.17 -6.79
CA VAL A 409 -21.06 -15.22 -5.86
C VAL A 409 -19.94 -14.66 -4.96
N GLY A 410 -19.01 -13.89 -5.52
CA GLY A 410 -17.96 -13.24 -4.74
C GLY A 410 -18.51 -12.26 -3.71
N GLY A 411 -19.48 -11.43 -4.11
CA GLY A 411 -20.16 -10.51 -3.18
C GLY A 411 -20.93 -11.25 -2.08
N LEU A 412 -21.63 -12.33 -2.42
CA LEU A 412 -22.32 -13.20 -1.44
C LEU A 412 -21.32 -13.87 -0.48
N ALA A 413 -20.20 -14.37 -0.99
CA ALA A 413 -19.16 -14.99 -0.16
C ALA A 413 -18.58 -13.98 0.85
N ILE A 414 -18.25 -12.75 0.40
CA ILE A 414 -17.78 -11.67 1.28
C ILE A 414 -18.85 -11.31 2.31
N ALA A 415 -20.10 -11.11 1.88
CA ALA A 415 -21.21 -10.73 2.77
C ALA A 415 -21.47 -11.82 3.83
N THR A 416 -21.54 -13.08 3.43
CA THR A 416 -21.70 -14.23 4.32
C THR A 416 -20.57 -14.32 5.33
N PHE A 417 -19.33 -14.14 4.89
CA PHE A 417 -18.15 -14.15 5.77
C PHE A 417 -18.23 -13.05 6.83
N VAL A 418 -18.58 -11.83 6.44
CA VAL A 418 -18.71 -10.69 7.36
C VAL A 418 -19.83 -10.93 8.37
N VAL A 419 -21.02 -11.36 7.91
CA VAL A 419 -22.18 -11.63 8.76
C VAL A 419 -21.89 -12.79 9.72
N ALA A 420 -21.33 -13.90 9.22
CA ALA A 420 -20.95 -15.03 10.07
C ALA A 420 -19.94 -14.62 11.16
N GLY A 421 -18.93 -13.83 10.79
CA GLY A 421 -17.96 -13.30 11.77
C GLY A 421 -18.60 -12.43 12.84
N TYR A 422 -19.64 -11.67 12.49
CA TYR A 422 -20.38 -10.84 13.44
C TYR A 422 -21.25 -11.70 14.38
N LEU A 423 -21.97 -12.69 13.86
CA LEU A 423 -22.83 -13.60 14.62
C LEU A 423 -22.02 -14.49 15.59
N LEU A 424 -20.89 -15.02 15.15
CA LEU A 424 -20.01 -15.84 15.99
C LEU A 424 -19.40 -15.03 17.14
N LYS A 425 -19.11 -13.74 16.92
CA LYS A 425 -18.62 -12.85 17.98
C LYS A 425 -19.70 -12.52 19.03
N GLY A 426 -20.96 -12.43 18.61
CA GLY A 426 -22.10 -12.22 19.51
C GLY A 426 -22.40 -13.41 20.42
N ARG A 427 -21.97 -14.62 20.02
CA ARG A 427 -22.21 -15.88 20.76
C ARG A 427 -21.18 -16.21 21.83
N LYS A 428 -20.05 -15.51 21.93
CA LYS A 428 -19.13 -15.70 23.06
C LYS A 428 -19.82 -15.19 24.32
N PRO A 429 -20.13 -16.06 25.32
CA PRO A 429 -20.67 -15.62 26.59
C PRO A 429 -19.69 -14.59 27.18
N ARG A 430 -20.22 -13.49 27.70
CA ARG A 430 -19.47 -12.62 28.61
C ARG A 430 -19.17 -13.47 29.86
N SER A 431 -18.05 -14.18 29.84
CA SER A 431 -17.50 -14.75 31.07
C SER A 431 -17.11 -13.57 31.96
N GLY A 432 -18.05 -13.14 32.76
CA GLY A 432 -17.86 -12.29 33.90
C GLY A 432 -17.18 -13.08 35.02
N ALA A 433 -15.98 -13.57 34.78
CA ALA A 433 -15.09 -13.91 35.84
C ALA A 433 -14.35 -12.61 36.21
N LEU A 434 -14.88 -11.91 37.19
CA LEU A 434 -14.10 -11.00 38.01
C LEU A 434 -12.91 -11.84 38.53
N ILE A 435 -11.73 -11.63 37.94
CA ILE A 435 -10.48 -12.07 38.52
C ILE A 435 -10.38 -11.28 39.83
N PRO A 436 -10.42 -11.94 41.01
CA PRO A 436 -10.21 -11.22 42.25
C PRO A 436 -8.81 -10.60 42.18
N VAL A 437 -8.76 -9.27 42.29
CA VAL A 437 -7.52 -8.53 42.48
C VAL A 437 -6.88 -9.09 43.76
N PRO A 438 -5.65 -9.63 43.74
CA PRO A 438 -4.99 -10.00 44.96
C PRO A 438 -4.87 -8.74 45.83
N GLU A 439 -5.39 -8.81 47.05
CA GLU A 439 -5.27 -7.78 48.06
C GLU A 439 -3.80 -7.38 48.19
N ALA A 440 -3.51 -6.12 47.91
CA ALA A 440 -2.15 -5.57 48.05
C ALA A 440 -1.68 -5.79 49.49
N VAL A 441 -0.65 -6.63 49.65
CA VAL A 441 0.04 -6.78 50.93
C VAL A 441 0.54 -5.40 51.37
N VAL A 442 -0.10 -4.83 52.34
CA VAL A 442 0.29 -3.59 52.95
C VAL A 442 1.67 -3.82 53.63
N PRO A 443 2.73 -3.08 53.26
CA PRO A 443 4.00 -3.19 53.94
C PRO A 443 3.87 -2.73 55.39
N VAL A 444 4.13 -3.61 56.34
CA VAL A 444 4.24 -3.33 57.77
C VAL A 444 5.32 -2.30 57.98
N ARG A 445 4.91 -1.11 58.38
CA ARG A 445 5.83 -0.03 58.84
C ARG A 445 6.62 -0.55 60.01
N ALA A 446 7.92 -0.76 59.87
CA ALA A 446 8.84 -0.93 60.95
C ALA A 446 8.82 0.30 61.86
N ARG A 447 8.33 0.14 63.06
CA ARG A 447 8.48 1.13 64.14
C ARG A 447 9.96 1.18 64.54
N LEU A 448 10.64 2.24 64.19
CA LEU A 448 11.92 2.53 64.83
C LEU A 448 11.63 2.92 66.27
N SER A 449 12.09 2.06 67.19
CA SER A 449 12.17 2.30 68.62
C SER A 449 13.30 3.30 68.89
N THR A 450 12.94 4.47 69.39
CA THR A 450 13.84 5.38 70.09
C THR A 450 14.00 4.89 71.53
N ALA A 451 15.19 4.46 71.90
CA ALA A 451 15.60 4.35 73.32
C ALA A 451 17.09 4.74 73.44
N ALA A 452 17.30 5.75 74.27
CA ALA A 452 18.49 6.26 74.92
C ALA A 452 19.62 6.84 74.08
#